data_84db78b5bbe19d6ffa320c62e7e0e387
#
_entry.id   84db78b5bbe19d6ffa320c62e7e0e387
#
_cell.length_a   1.000
_cell.length_b   1.000
_cell.length_c   1.000
_cell.angle_alpha   90.00
_cell.angle_beta   90.00
_cell.angle_gamma   90.00
#
_symmetry.space_group_name_H-M   'P 1'
#
loop_
_entity.id
_entity.type
_entity.pdbx_description
1 polymer ?
#
loop_
_entity_poly.entity_id
_entity_poly.type
_entity_poly.pdbx_seq_one_letter_code
_entity_poly.pdbx_strand_id
1 'polypeptide(L)'
;MTSYQHIKVPAEGAKITVNTDMSLNVPDQPIIPFIEGDGTGGDITPVMLKVVDAAVARAYGGKKKIHWMEVYAGEKATKVYGPDVWLPEETLAAIKDYVVSIKGPLTTPVGGGIRSLNVALRQELDLYVCLRPIQYFKGVPSPLKEPEKTNMVIFRENSEDIYAGIEFEAESDKAKKLIKFLQDEMGVTKIRFPATSGIGIKPVSREGTERLVRKAIQYAIDNDKPSVTIVHKGNIMKFTEGGFRDWSYGLAAKEFGAELIDGGPWMQFKNPRTGTNITIKDSIADAFLQQILLRPAEYSVIATLNLNGDYVSDALAAQVGGIGIAPGANLSDTIAMFEATHGTAPKYAGKDYVNPGSEILSAEMMLRHMGWTAAADLIISSMKKSIASKKVTYDFARLMDGATQVSCSGFGQVMIDHM
;
A
#
# COMPACT_ATOMS: atom_id res chain seq x y z
N MET A 1 -15.43 27.50 2.78
CA MET A 1 -14.50 26.57 3.46
C MET A 1 -15.35 25.56 4.20
N THR A 2 -15.08 24.29 4.03
CA THR A 2 -15.77 23.25 4.80
C THR A 2 -15.41 23.47 6.27
N SER A 3 -16.43 23.66 7.12
CA SER A 3 -16.24 23.85 8.56
C SER A 3 -16.24 22.46 9.22
N TYR A 4 -15.13 22.07 9.80
CA TYR A 4 -15.03 20.83 10.59
C TYR A 4 -15.33 21.12 12.06
N GLN A 5 -15.87 20.12 12.77
CA GLN A 5 -16.24 20.27 14.18
C GLN A 5 -15.02 20.10 15.11
N HIS A 6 -14.18 19.12 14.82
CA HIS A 6 -13.04 18.76 15.66
C HIS A 6 -11.70 18.90 14.94
N ILE A 7 -11.66 18.87 13.62
CA ILE A 7 -10.43 19.03 12.84
C ILE A 7 -10.04 20.50 12.78
N LYS A 8 -8.82 20.80 13.17
CA LYS A 8 -8.23 22.15 13.09
C LYS A 8 -7.49 22.32 11.78
N VAL A 9 -8.06 23.06 10.86
CA VAL A 9 -7.38 23.44 9.62
C VAL A 9 -6.27 24.43 9.94
N PRO A 10 -5.03 24.22 9.47
CA PRO A 10 -3.95 25.20 9.60
C PRO A 10 -4.35 26.56 9.06
N ALA A 11 -3.95 27.64 9.76
CA ALA A 11 -4.26 29.01 9.34
C ALA A 11 -3.51 29.41 8.05
N GLU A 12 -2.39 28.78 7.80
CA GLU A 12 -1.56 28.95 6.61
C GLU A 12 -1.59 27.71 5.74
N GLY A 13 -1.22 27.87 4.48
CA GLY A 13 -1.20 26.79 3.50
C GLY A 13 -2.42 26.77 2.60
N ALA A 14 -2.38 25.90 1.60
CA ALA A 14 -3.45 25.76 0.61
C ALA A 14 -3.70 24.28 0.29
N LYS A 15 -4.90 23.97 -0.22
CA LYS A 15 -5.26 22.63 -0.69
C LYS A 15 -4.48 22.26 -1.94
N ILE A 16 -4.09 21.00 -2.06
CA ILE A 16 -3.75 20.39 -3.35
C ILE A 16 -5.04 20.23 -4.14
N THR A 17 -5.00 20.51 -5.44
CA THR A 17 -6.15 20.35 -6.33
C THR A 17 -5.79 19.45 -7.51
N VAL A 18 -6.80 18.82 -8.11
CA VAL A 18 -6.66 17.95 -9.27
C VAL A 18 -7.08 18.72 -10.51
N ASN A 19 -6.23 18.76 -11.52
CA ASN A 19 -6.50 19.36 -12.82
C ASN A 19 -7.41 18.45 -13.68
N THR A 20 -7.92 18.97 -14.78
CA THR A 20 -8.79 18.21 -15.71
C THR A 20 -8.08 17.03 -16.38
N ASP A 21 -6.75 17.08 -16.49
CA ASP A 21 -5.90 16.00 -16.99
C ASP A 21 -5.45 15.00 -15.89
N MET A 22 -6.04 15.11 -14.71
CA MET A 22 -5.74 14.31 -13.51
C MET A 22 -4.37 14.57 -12.89
N SER A 23 -3.60 15.53 -13.37
CA SER A 23 -2.37 15.98 -12.71
C SER A 23 -2.68 16.77 -11.44
N LEU A 24 -1.74 16.78 -10.49
CA LEU A 24 -1.87 17.54 -9.26
C LEU A 24 -1.36 18.97 -9.45
N ASN A 25 -2.12 19.94 -8.95
CA ASN A 25 -1.64 21.29 -8.70
C ASN A 25 -1.24 21.41 -7.24
N VAL A 26 0.08 21.32 -6.97
CA VAL A 26 0.65 21.31 -5.61
C VAL A 26 1.22 22.67 -5.28
N PRO A 27 0.65 23.41 -4.30
CA PRO A 27 1.19 24.69 -3.86
C PRO A 27 2.54 24.49 -3.13
N ASP A 28 3.32 25.56 -3.00
CA ASP A 28 4.58 25.51 -2.23
C ASP A 28 4.37 25.28 -0.73
N GLN A 29 3.17 25.55 -0.25
CA GLN A 29 2.76 25.34 1.14
C GLN A 29 1.44 24.53 1.19
N PRO A 30 1.46 23.22 0.88
CA PRO A 30 0.27 22.41 0.92
C PRO A 30 -0.16 22.09 2.35
N ILE A 31 -1.46 21.97 2.57
CA ILE A 31 -2.04 21.37 3.77
C ILE A 31 -2.19 19.88 3.50
N ILE A 32 -1.59 19.04 4.33
CA ILE A 32 -1.64 17.58 4.22
C ILE A 32 -2.32 16.98 5.47
N PRO A 33 -3.48 16.35 5.32
CA PRO A 33 -4.09 15.55 6.39
C PRO A 33 -3.18 14.40 6.80
N PHE A 34 -3.06 14.16 8.11
CA PHE A 34 -2.44 12.96 8.62
C PHE A 34 -3.25 12.33 9.75
N ILE A 35 -3.19 11.01 9.84
CA ILE A 35 -3.72 10.23 10.96
C ILE A 35 -2.51 9.70 11.74
N GLU A 36 -2.39 10.07 13.01
CA GLU A 36 -1.28 9.61 13.86
C GLU A 36 -1.21 8.08 13.95
N GLY A 37 -2.37 7.44 13.99
CA GLY A 37 -2.49 6.00 14.12
C GLY A 37 -2.55 5.52 15.57
N ASP A 38 -2.71 4.21 15.73
CA ASP A 38 -2.84 3.53 17.00
C ASP A 38 -1.54 2.79 17.37
N GLY A 39 -1.41 2.42 18.63
CA GLY A 39 -0.27 1.65 19.11
C GLY A 39 1.04 2.36 18.85
N THR A 40 1.92 1.77 18.03
CA THR A 40 3.20 2.37 17.64
C THR A 40 3.07 3.59 16.72
N GLY A 41 1.87 3.91 16.23
CA GLY A 41 1.60 5.12 15.46
C GLY A 41 2.04 6.38 16.19
N GLY A 42 1.74 6.47 17.51
CA GLY A 42 2.19 7.57 18.37
C GLY A 42 3.71 7.72 18.50
N ASP A 43 4.48 6.66 18.24
CA ASP A 43 5.95 6.70 18.22
C ASP A 43 6.49 7.10 16.83
N ILE A 44 6.00 6.46 15.74
CA ILE A 44 6.58 6.59 14.40
C ILE A 44 6.12 7.84 13.66
N THR A 45 4.85 8.23 13.77
CA THR A 45 4.30 9.37 13.03
C THR A 45 4.98 10.69 13.39
N PRO A 46 5.21 11.05 14.68
CA PRO A 46 5.97 12.26 15.01
C PRO A 46 7.39 12.26 14.46
N VAL A 47 8.03 11.10 14.37
CA VAL A 47 9.36 10.94 13.78
C VAL A 47 9.31 11.16 12.28
N MET A 48 8.34 10.57 11.58
CA MET A 48 8.12 10.77 10.15
C MET A 48 7.93 12.26 9.82
N LEU A 49 7.04 12.96 10.56
CA LEU A 49 6.79 14.39 10.35
C LEU A 49 8.09 15.21 10.43
N LYS A 50 8.92 14.98 11.46
CA LYS A 50 10.20 15.66 11.65
C LYS A 50 11.21 15.40 10.51
N VAL A 51 11.30 14.15 10.07
CA VAL A 51 12.20 13.75 8.98
C VAL A 51 11.77 14.39 7.66
N VAL A 52 10.48 14.38 7.36
CA VAL A 52 9.91 15.01 6.15
C VAL A 52 10.12 16.52 6.16
N ASP A 53 9.81 17.18 7.28
CA ASP A 53 10.02 18.64 7.40
C ASP A 53 11.48 19.01 7.21
N ALA A 54 12.43 18.28 7.79
CA ALA A 54 13.85 18.49 7.59
C ALA A 54 14.28 18.30 6.13
N ALA A 55 13.79 17.24 5.46
CA ALA A 55 14.08 16.96 4.06
C ALA A 55 13.54 18.08 3.15
N VAL A 56 12.30 18.52 3.36
CA VAL A 56 11.68 19.60 2.58
C VAL A 56 12.42 20.92 2.79
N ALA A 57 12.72 21.28 4.04
CA ALA A 57 13.44 22.52 4.35
C ALA A 57 14.83 22.54 3.69
N ARG A 58 15.59 21.44 3.74
CA ARG A 58 16.91 21.34 3.12
C ARG A 58 16.86 21.32 1.60
N ALA A 59 15.95 20.53 1.01
CA ALA A 59 15.85 20.40 -0.44
C ALA A 59 15.45 21.70 -1.14
N TYR A 60 14.62 22.53 -0.48
CA TYR A 60 14.06 23.75 -1.09
C TYR A 60 14.49 25.06 -0.41
N GLY A 61 15.45 25.00 0.51
CA GLY A 61 15.98 26.20 1.18
C GLY A 61 14.90 27.00 1.93
N GLY A 62 13.92 26.32 2.51
CA GLY A 62 12.82 26.94 3.25
C GLY A 62 11.71 27.56 2.38
N LYS A 63 11.81 27.49 1.04
CA LYS A 63 10.76 28.01 0.13
C LYS A 63 9.50 27.17 0.13
N LYS A 64 9.62 25.88 0.42
CA LYS A 64 8.48 24.94 0.53
C LYS A 64 8.34 24.46 1.97
N LYS A 65 7.09 24.26 2.39
CA LYS A 65 6.75 23.80 3.75
C LYS A 65 5.41 23.07 3.71
N ILE A 66 5.30 21.92 4.39
CA ILE A 66 4.03 21.23 4.60
C ILE A 66 3.34 21.81 5.84
N HIS A 67 2.05 22.10 5.73
CA HIS A 67 1.19 22.39 6.87
C HIS A 67 0.39 21.12 7.21
N TRP A 68 0.82 20.45 8.25
CA TRP A 68 0.21 19.21 8.71
C TRP A 68 -1.13 19.46 9.38
N MET A 69 -2.15 18.72 8.98
CA MET A 69 -3.52 18.79 9.52
C MET A 69 -3.89 17.43 10.12
N GLU A 70 -3.94 17.36 11.43
CA GLU A 70 -4.34 16.10 12.09
C GLU A 70 -5.82 15.83 11.85
N VAL A 71 -6.13 14.61 11.37
CA VAL A 71 -7.47 14.05 11.25
C VAL A 71 -7.50 12.72 12.01
N TYR A 72 -8.68 12.31 12.44
CA TYR A 72 -8.77 11.28 13.47
C TYR A 72 -9.37 9.99 12.93
N ALA A 73 -8.75 8.86 13.23
CA ALA A 73 -9.28 7.51 13.08
C ALA A 73 -8.72 6.62 14.18
N GLY A 74 -9.33 5.46 14.41
CA GLY A 74 -8.88 4.50 15.41
C GLY A 74 -9.19 4.93 16.85
N GLU A 75 -8.36 4.52 17.78
CA GLU A 75 -8.53 4.78 19.21
C GLU A 75 -8.55 6.27 19.56
N LYS A 76 -7.80 7.10 18.82
CA LYS A 76 -7.80 8.54 19.04
C LYS A 76 -9.12 9.19 18.62
N ALA A 77 -9.77 8.69 17.57
CA ALA A 77 -11.09 9.16 17.17
C ALA A 77 -12.15 8.90 18.26
N THR A 78 -12.12 7.76 18.91
CA THR A 78 -13.08 7.45 20.00
C THR A 78 -12.96 8.41 21.19
N LYS A 79 -11.78 8.97 21.42
CA LYS A 79 -11.54 9.97 22.48
C LYS A 79 -12.04 11.37 22.12
N VAL A 80 -12.04 11.70 20.81
CA VAL A 80 -12.40 13.04 20.30
C VAL A 80 -13.90 13.11 19.97
N TYR A 81 -14.47 12.08 19.38
CA TYR A 81 -15.84 12.06 18.84
C TYR A 81 -16.82 11.21 19.66
N GLY A 82 -16.32 10.41 20.61
CA GLY A 82 -17.11 9.50 21.43
C GLY A 82 -16.78 8.02 21.20
N PRO A 83 -17.07 7.14 22.17
CA PRO A 83 -16.52 5.78 22.27
C PRO A 83 -16.84 4.86 21.08
N ASP A 84 -17.91 5.12 20.34
CA ASP A 84 -18.33 4.28 19.22
C ASP A 84 -17.89 4.83 17.85
N VAL A 85 -17.20 5.99 17.80
CA VAL A 85 -16.80 6.65 16.57
C VAL A 85 -15.32 6.36 16.27
N TRP A 86 -15.09 5.29 15.52
CA TRP A 86 -13.75 4.87 15.11
C TRP A 86 -13.27 5.51 13.82
N LEU A 87 -14.17 5.88 12.92
CA LEU A 87 -13.90 6.55 11.66
C LEU A 87 -14.93 7.66 11.44
N PRO A 88 -14.62 8.91 11.85
CA PRO A 88 -15.52 10.04 11.68
C PRO A 88 -15.76 10.38 10.20
N GLU A 89 -16.99 10.75 9.85
CA GLU A 89 -17.33 11.25 8.51
C GLU A 89 -16.51 12.50 8.13
N GLU A 90 -16.22 13.34 9.09
CA GLU A 90 -15.42 14.54 8.89
C GLU A 90 -13.96 14.22 8.50
N THR A 91 -13.41 13.09 8.97
CA THR A 91 -12.11 12.59 8.51
C THR A 91 -12.14 12.17 7.05
N LEU A 92 -13.19 11.44 6.64
CA LEU A 92 -13.37 11.06 5.23
C LEU A 92 -13.54 12.29 4.35
N ALA A 93 -14.33 13.27 4.80
CA ALA A 93 -14.53 14.52 4.09
C ALA A 93 -13.22 15.31 3.95
N ALA A 94 -12.41 15.39 5.02
CA ALA A 94 -11.12 16.05 4.98
C ALA A 94 -10.15 15.39 3.99
N ILE A 95 -10.05 14.06 4.00
CA ILE A 95 -9.18 13.33 3.07
C ILE A 95 -9.64 13.57 1.61
N LYS A 96 -10.93 13.52 1.32
CA LYS A 96 -11.49 13.84 0.00
C LYS A 96 -11.16 15.26 -0.44
N ASP A 97 -11.30 16.22 0.47
CA ASP A 97 -11.11 17.65 0.21
C ASP A 97 -9.66 18.03 -0.06
N TYR A 98 -8.69 17.34 0.58
CA TYR A 98 -7.26 17.67 0.51
C TYR A 98 -6.47 16.74 -0.41
N VAL A 99 -7.08 15.69 -0.94
CA VAL A 99 -6.57 14.82 -2.03
C VAL A 99 -5.39 13.93 -1.61
N VAL A 100 -4.38 14.47 -0.96
CA VAL A 100 -3.17 13.75 -0.52
C VAL A 100 -3.14 13.69 1.00
N SER A 101 -2.94 12.50 1.55
CA SER A 101 -2.90 12.26 3.00
C SER A 101 -1.90 11.16 3.37
N ILE A 102 -1.53 11.08 4.64
CA ILE A 102 -0.68 10.01 5.18
C ILE A 102 -1.22 9.53 6.52
N LYS A 103 -1.00 8.25 6.84
CA LYS A 103 -1.46 7.68 8.10
C LYS A 103 -0.51 6.66 8.70
N GLY A 104 -0.44 6.64 10.02
CA GLY A 104 0.12 5.56 10.80
C GLY A 104 -0.77 4.30 10.81
N PRO A 105 -0.36 3.23 11.49
CA PRO A 105 -1.12 2.00 11.61
C PRO A 105 -2.43 2.21 12.39
N LEU A 106 -3.48 1.43 12.06
CA LEU A 106 -4.78 1.50 12.76
C LEU A 106 -5.16 0.15 13.35
N THR A 107 -5.73 0.19 14.54
CA THR A 107 -6.28 -0.98 15.22
C THR A 107 -7.58 -1.41 14.53
N THR A 108 -7.76 -2.72 14.38
CA THR A 108 -9.05 -3.28 14.02
C THR A 108 -9.85 -3.53 15.30
N PRO A 109 -10.99 -2.85 15.52
CA PRO A 109 -11.78 -3.03 16.73
C PRO A 109 -12.32 -4.46 16.82
N VAL A 110 -12.26 -5.03 18.01
CA VAL A 110 -12.83 -6.36 18.30
C VAL A 110 -14.30 -6.18 18.65
N GLY A 111 -15.20 -6.59 17.77
CA GLY A 111 -16.65 -6.43 17.93
C GLY A 111 -17.20 -5.16 17.24
N GLY A 112 -18.53 -5.03 17.14
CA GLY A 112 -19.16 -3.79 16.67
C GLY A 112 -19.34 -3.62 15.18
N GLY A 113 -19.17 -4.65 14.35
CA GLY A 113 -19.54 -4.59 12.92
C GLY A 113 -18.50 -3.98 11.98
N ILE A 114 -17.51 -3.24 12.45
CA ILE A 114 -16.38 -2.75 11.65
C ILE A 114 -15.33 -3.86 11.59
N ARG A 115 -15.10 -4.42 10.39
CA ARG A 115 -14.13 -5.50 10.22
C ARG A 115 -12.68 -5.00 10.24
N SER A 116 -12.41 -3.87 9.61
CA SER A 116 -11.10 -3.23 9.59
C SER A 116 -11.25 -1.76 9.18
N LEU A 117 -10.66 -0.85 9.95
CA LEU A 117 -10.64 0.58 9.62
C LEU A 117 -9.88 0.86 8.31
N ASN A 118 -8.81 0.10 8.05
CA ASN A 118 -8.09 0.23 6.78
C ASN A 118 -8.95 -0.17 5.59
N VAL A 119 -9.73 -1.26 5.70
CA VAL A 119 -10.67 -1.68 4.64
C VAL A 119 -11.78 -0.64 4.48
N ALA A 120 -12.34 -0.10 5.56
CA ALA A 120 -13.34 0.95 5.50
C ALA A 120 -12.82 2.20 4.77
N LEU A 121 -11.62 2.70 5.10
CA LEU A 121 -11.00 3.82 4.41
C LEU A 121 -10.84 3.56 2.91
N ARG A 122 -10.38 2.36 2.53
CA ARG A 122 -10.19 1.97 1.12
C ARG A 122 -11.49 1.95 0.35
N GLN A 123 -12.56 1.44 0.95
CA GLN A 123 -13.89 1.36 0.33
C GLN A 123 -14.58 2.72 0.26
N GLU A 124 -14.62 3.48 1.36
CA GLU A 124 -15.30 4.79 1.42
C GLU A 124 -14.65 5.88 0.55
N LEU A 125 -13.36 5.75 0.29
CA LEU A 125 -12.58 6.66 -0.55
C LEU A 125 -12.28 6.09 -1.94
N ASP A 126 -12.82 4.91 -2.28
CA ASP A 126 -12.57 4.15 -3.51
C ASP A 126 -11.07 4.04 -3.87
N LEU A 127 -10.23 3.73 -2.87
CA LEU A 127 -8.79 3.56 -3.03
C LEU A 127 -8.48 2.19 -3.60
N TYR A 128 -8.75 1.98 -4.88
CA TYR A 128 -8.74 0.67 -5.52
C TYR A 128 -7.34 0.11 -5.83
N VAL A 129 -6.29 0.91 -5.70
CA VAL A 129 -4.89 0.47 -5.84
C VAL A 129 -4.21 0.51 -4.49
N CYS A 130 -3.70 -0.62 -4.01
CA CYS A 130 -2.69 -0.65 -2.96
C CYS A 130 -1.32 -0.81 -3.63
N LEU A 131 -0.49 0.24 -3.55
CA LEU A 131 0.82 0.31 -4.17
C LEU A 131 1.90 0.04 -3.12
N ARG A 132 2.72 -0.99 -3.34
CA ARG A 132 3.78 -1.40 -2.41
C ARG A 132 5.11 -1.62 -3.15
N PRO A 133 6.01 -0.63 -3.18
CA PRO A 133 7.36 -0.82 -3.69
C PRO A 133 8.18 -1.68 -2.74
N ILE A 134 8.93 -2.60 -3.31
CA ILE A 134 9.87 -3.48 -2.60
C ILE A 134 11.26 -3.22 -3.13
N GLN A 135 12.12 -2.70 -2.28
CA GLN A 135 13.50 -2.34 -2.61
C GLN A 135 14.44 -2.73 -1.48
N TYR A 136 15.57 -3.32 -1.83
CA TYR A 136 16.63 -3.61 -0.87
C TYR A 136 17.51 -2.37 -0.62
N PHE A 137 17.80 -2.10 0.63
CA PHE A 137 18.80 -1.11 1.04
C PHE A 137 20.09 -1.83 1.46
N LYS A 138 21.20 -1.50 0.80
CA LYS A 138 22.49 -2.16 1.04
C LYS A 138 22.88 -2.10 2.51
N GLY A 139 23.17 -3.29 3.08
CA GLY A 139 23.55 -3.45 4.47
C GLY A 139 22.41 -3.88 5.40
N VAL A 140 21.16 -3.86 4.93
CA VAL A 140 20.03 -4.43 5.68
C VAL A 140 20.16 -5.95 5.73
N PRO A 141 19.92 -6.58 6.88
CA PRO A 141 19.89 -8.05 6.99
C PRO A 141 18.81 -8.65 6.09
N SER A 142 19.15 -9.68 5.34
CA SER A 142 18.24 -10.37 4.42
C SER A 142 18.45 -11.89 4.47
N PRO A 143 17.39 -12.70 4.34
CA PRO A 143 17.51 -14.14 4.18
C PRO A 143 17.99 -14.56 2.78
N LEU A 144 17.96 -13.63 1.80
CA LEU A 144 18.40 -13.90 0.42
C LEU A 144 19.92 -13.79 0.28
N LYS A 145 20.48 -14.54 -0.69
CA LYS A 145 21.90 -14.43 -1.05
C LYS A 145 22.23 -13.15 -1.80
N GLU A 146 21.30 -12.69 -2.64
CA GLU A 146 21.44 -11.51 -3.53
C GLU A 146 20.17 -10.64 -3.45
N PRO A 147 19.90 -10.03 -2.26
CA PRO A 147 18.68 -9.28 -2.04
C PRO A 147 18.54 -8.04 -2.94
N GLU A 148 19.65 -7.50 -3.44
CA GLU A 148 19.69 -6.38 -4.38
C GLU A 148 19.01 -6.70 -5.73
N LYS A 149 18.80 -7.96 -6.07
CA LYS A 149 18.03 -8.38 -7.24
C LYS A 149 16.51 -8.25 -7.04
N THR A 150 16.06 -8.08 -5.80
CA THR A 150 14.65 -7.87 -5.46
C THR A 150 14.32 -6.38 -5.56
N ASN A 151 13.72 -5.99 -6.69
CA ASN A 151 13.27 -4.63 -6.95
C ASN A 151 11.95 -4.68 -7.72
N MET A 152 10.85 -4.73 -6.98
CA MET A 152 9.51 -4.93 -7.54
C MET A 152 8.56 -3.88 -7.00
N VAL A 153 7.49 -3.62 -7.76
CA VAL A 153 6.40 -2.76 -7.31
C VAL A 153 5.10 -3.54 -7.46
N ILE A 154 4.37 -3.68 -6.35
CA ILE A 154 3.12 -4.44 -6.31
C ILE A 154 1.96 -3.48 -6.44
N PHE A 155 1.08 -3.75 -7.40
CA PHE A 155 -0.26 -3.20 -7.57
C PHE A 155 -1.25 -4.26 -7.08
N ARG A 156 -1.67 -4.14 -5.84
CA ARG A 156 -2.66 -4.99 -5.20
C ARG A 156 -4.04 -4.39 -5.41
N GLU A 157 -4.99 -5.15 -5.94
CA GLU A 157 -6.40 -4.77 -5.93
C GLU A 157 -6.86 -4.58 -4.48
N ASN A 158 -7.68 -3.57 -4.23
CA ASN A 158 -7.89 -3.09 -2.87
C ASN A 158 -9.38 -2.92 -2.49
N SER A 159 -10.31 -3.21 -3.38
CA SER A 159 -11.75 -2.97 -3.22
C SER A 159 -12.62 -4.23 -3.22
N GLU A 160 -12.15 -5.30 -3.83
CA GLU A 160 -12.88 -6.55 -4.05
C GLU A 160 -12.22 -7.75 -3.34
N ASP A 161 -12.40 -8.95 -3.91
CA ASP A 161 -11.89 -10.20 -3.40
C ASP A 161 -12.59 -10.59 -2.10
N ILE A 162 -12.01 -11.48 -1.32
CA ILE A 162 -12.55 -11.86 0.00
C ILE A 162 -12.58 -10.68 0.99
N TYR A 163 -11.82 -9.62 0.73
CA TYR A 163 -11.83 -8.37 1.50
C TYR A 163 -13.13 -7.57 1.36
N ALA A 164 -14.00 -7.91 0.39
CA ALA A 164 -15.38 -7.42 0.36
C ALA A 164 -16.17 -7.79 1.62
N GLY A 165 -15.69 -8.79 2.36
CA GLY A 165 -16.22 -9.13 3.67
C GLY A 165 -17.60 -9.81 3.62
N ILE A 166 -17.94 -10.42 2.51
CA ILE A 166 -19.21 -11.15 2.36
C ILE A 166 -19.00 -12.57 2.87
N GLU A 167 -19.30 -12.80 4.13
CA GLU A 167 -19.17 -14.12 4.72
C GLU A 167 -20.26 -14.39 5.77
N PHE A 168 -20.53 -15.65 5.98
CA PHE A 168 -21.58 -16.15 6.86
C PHE A 168 -20.99 -17.21 7.79
N GLU A 169 -21.17 -16.99 9.09
CA GLU A 169 -20.69 -17.88 10.13
C GLU A 169 -21.32 -19.26 10.01
N ALA A 170 -20.53 -20.28 10.26
CA ALA A 170 -21.00 -21.67 10.33
C ALA A 170 -22.19 -21.80 11.26
N GLU A 171 -23.14 -22.68 10.92
CA GLU A 171 -24.34 -22.95 11.67
C GLU A 171 -25.37 -21.80 11.81
N SER A 172 -25.01 -20.58 11.34
CA SER A 172 -25.96 -19.45 11.31
C SER A 172 -27.12 -19.70 10.34
N ASP A 173 -28.26 -19.06 10.58
CA ASP A 173 -29.42 -19.15 9.70
C ASP A 173 -29.11 -18.60 8.30
N LYS A 174 -28.24 -17.58 8.19
CA LYS A 174 -27.82 -17.03 6.90
C LYS A 174 -26.97 -18.04 6.13
N ALA A 175 -26.01 -18.71 6.77
CA ALA A 175 -25.20 -19.75 6.13
C ALA A 175 -26.06 -20.91 5.68
N LYS A 176 -26.98 -21.41 6.52
CA LYS A 176 -27.93 -22.49 6.19
C LYS A 176 -28.81 -22.13 4.99
N LYS A 177 -29.35 -20.90 4.98
CA LYS A 177 -30.16 -20.39 3.86
C LYS A 177 -29.38 -20.33 2.56
N LEU A 178 -28.14 -19.80 2.59
CA LEU A 178 -27.28 -19.71 1.42
C LEU A 178 -26.88 -21.09 0.90
N ILE A 179 -26.46 -22.00 1.79
CA ILE A 179 -26.10 -23.38 1.43
C ILE A 179 -27.27 -24.09 0.78
N LYS A 180 -28.48 -23.98 1.38
CA LYS A 180 -29.70 -24.57 0.82
C LYS A 180 -30.00 -24.00 -0.58
N PHE A 181 -29.90 -22.69 -0.78
CA PHE A 181 -30.07 -22.05 -2.10
C PHE A 181 -29.06 -22.58 -3.12
N LEU A 182 -27.78 -22.67 -2.75
CA LEU A 182 -26.75 -23.21 -3.63
C LEU A 182 -27.02 -24.68 -4.02
N GLN A 183 -27.54 -25.49 -3.10
CA GLN A 183 -27.86 -26.89 -3.35
C GLN A 183 -29.11 -27.04 -4.18
N ASP A 184 -30.22 -26.41 -3.81
CA ASP A 184 -31.53 -26.62 -4.37
C ASP A 184 -31.69 -25.89 -5.72
N GLU A 185 -31.21 -24.63 -5.82
CA GLU A 185 -31.44 -23.79 -7.00
C GLU A 185 -30.23 -23.81 -7.97
N MET A 186 -29.03 -23.94 -7.45
CA MET A 186 -27.79 -23.86 -8.25
C MET A 186 -27.15 -25.24 -8.49
N GLY A 187 -27.73 -26.34 -7.94
CA GLY A 187 -27.22 -27.69 -8.10
C GLY A 187 -25.82 -27.93 -7.51
N VAL A 188 -25.41 -27.18 -6.52
CA VAL A 188 -24.09 -27.33 -5.88
C VAL A 188 -24.10 -28.54 -4.96
N THR A 189 -23.32 -29.56 -5.29
CA THR A 189 -23.19 -30.79 -4.48
C THR A 189 -21.88 -30.91 -3.73
N LYS A 190 -20.97 -29.92 -3.90
CA LYS A 190 -19.59 -30.03 -3.44
C LYS A 190 -19.33 -29.47 -2.04
N ILE A 191 -20.35 -28.94 -1.36
CA ILE A 191 -20.20 -28.53 0.05
C ILE A 191 -20.24 -29.79 0.90
N ARG A 192 -19.06 -30.23 1.35
CA ARG A 192 -18.88 -31.54 1.97
C ARG A 192 -19.61 -31.69 3.32
N PHE A 193 -19.60 -30.61 4.11
CA PHE A 193 -20.19 -30.57 5.45
C PHE A 193 -21.16 -29.39 5.58
N PRO A 194 -22.35 -29.45 4.93
CA PRO A 194 -23.24 -28.28 4.82
C PRO A 194 -23.76 -27.78 6.17
N ALA A 195 -23.90 -28.66 7.16
CA ALA A 195 -24.40 -28.27 8.49
C ALA A 195 -23.43 -27.40 9.30
N THR A 196 -22.12 -27.56 9.06
CA THR A 196 -21.05 -26.92 9.86
C THR A 196 -20.09 -26.07 9.03
N SER A 197 -20.43 -25.78 7.76
CA SER A 197 -19.59 -24.91 6.91
C SER A 197 -19.92 -23.44 7.09
N GLY A 198 -18.91 -22.62 7.29
CA GLY A 198 -18.97 -21.19 6.99
C GLY A 198 -18.82 -20.95 5.49
N ILE A 199 -19.42 -19.88 4.98
CA ILE A 199 -19.38 -19.54 3.54
C ILE A 199 -18.84 -18.11 3.38
N GLY A 200 -17.83 -17.96 2.51
CA GLY A 200 -17.33 -16.67 2.04
C GLY A 200 -17.51 -16.51 0.54
N ILE A 201 -17.77 -15.29 0.09
CA ILE A 201 -17.94 -14.95 -1.31
C ILE A 201 -16.75 -14.09 -1.77
N LYS A 202 -16.17 -14.48 -2.91
CA LYS A 202 -15.05 -13.78 -3.55
C LYS A 202 -15.53 -13.10 -4.84
N PRO A 203 -16.00 -11.85 -4.79
CA PRO A 203 -16.30 -11.10 -6.00
C PRO A 203 -15.01 -10.64 -6.68
N VAL A 204 -14.95 -10.76 -8.00
CA VAL A 204 -13.90 -10.20 -8.85
C VAL A 204 -14.57 -9.70 -10.12
N SER A 205 -14.46 -8.41 -10.41
CA SER A 205 -15.10 -7.78 -11.56
C SER A 205 -14.10 -7.45 -12.66
N ARG A 206 -14.62 -7.27 -13.87
CA ARG A 206 -13.85 -6.79 -15.00
C ARG A 206 -13.41 -5.34 -14.77
N GLU A 207 -14.30 -4.50 -14.30
CA GLU A 207 -14.06 -3.08 -14.03
C GLU A 207 -12.97 -2.89 -12.96
N GLY A 208 -13.04 -3.61 -11.84
CA GLY A 208 -12.02 -3.61 -10.79
C GLY A 208 -10.67 -4.08 -11.31
N THR A 209 -10.66 -5.14 -12.12
CA THR A 209 -9.45 -5.66 -12.76
C THR A 209 -8.83 -4.64 -13.73
N GLU A 210 -9.63 -4.13 -14.66
CA GLU A 210 -9.13 -3.24 -15.71
C GLU A 210 -8.58 -1.93 -15.13
N ARG A 211 -9.24 -1.32 -14.14
CA ARG A 211 -8.75 -0.09 -13.51
C ARG A 211 -7.41 -0.30 -12.78
N LEU A 212 -7.24 -1.42 -12.08
CA LEU A 212 -5.98 -1.76 -11.40
C LEU A 212 -4.85 -1.99 -12.41
N VAL A 213 -5.09 -2.85 -13.39
CA VAL A 213 -4.07 -3.26 -14.36
C VAL A 213 -3.66 -2.09 -15.26
N ARG A 214 -4.59 -1.21 -15.62
CA ARG A 214 -4.29 0.04 -16.32
C ARG A 214 -3.30 0.90 -15.55
N LYS A 215 -3.48 1.08 -14.23
CA LYS A 215 -2.52 1.81 -13.39
C LYS A 215 -1.16 1.10 -13.32
N ALA A 216 -1.13 -0.23 -13.25
CA ALA A 216 0.12 -1.00 -13.25
C ALA A 216 0.88 -0.87 -14.58
N ILE A 217 0.19 -0.95 -15.73
CA ILE A 217 0.80 -0.77 -17.05
C ILE A 217 1.27 0.69 -17.22
N GLN A 218 0.46 1.67 -16.82
CA GLN A 218 0.84 3.08 -16.88
C GLN A 218 2.09 3.35 -16.02
N TYR A 219 2.17 2.78 -14.84
CA TYR A 219 3.37 2.87 -13.99
C TYR A 219 4.60 2.27 -14.69
N ALA A 220 4.43 1.14 -15.38
CA ALA A 220 5.53 0.54 -16.15
C ALA A 220 6.01 1.44 -17.28
N ILE A 221 5.09 2.11 -17.98
CA ILE A 221 5.40 3.11 -19.00
C ILE A 221 6.16 4.30 -18.41
N ASP A 222 5.63 4.89 -17.33
CA ASP A 222 6.15 6.11 -16.73
C ASP A 222 7.54 5.93 -16.12
N ASN A 223 7.83 4.72 -15.61
CA ASN A 223 9.09 4.38 -14.93
C ASN A 223 9.99 3.45 -15.75
N ASP A 224 9.71 3.30 -17.06
CA ASP A 224 10.45 2.44 -17.99
C ASP A 224 10.73 1.03 -17.46
N LYS A 225 9.70 0.41 -16.88
CA LYS A 225 9.82 -0.95 -16.34
C LYS A 225 9.64 -2.01 -17.43
N PRO A 226 10.46 -3.08 -17.45
CA PRO A 226 10.48 -4.04 -18.56
C PRO A 226 9.28 -4.98 -18.59
N SER A 227 8.52 -5.12 -17.50
CA SER A 227 7.38 -6.06 -17.45
C SER A 227 6.32 -5.70 -16.44
N VAL A 228 5.08 -6.14 -16.74
CA VAL A 228 3.97 -6.27 -15.78
C VAL A 228 3.60 -7.75 -15.70
N THR A 229 3.66 -8.32 -14.50
CA THR A 229 3.30 -9.72 -14.24
C THR A 229 1.96 -9.81 -13.53
N ILE A 230 1.01 -10.49 -14.14
CA ILE A 230 -0.31 -10.78 -13.58
C ILE A 230 -0.22 -12.03 -12.72
N VAL A 231 -0.32 -11.88 -11.40
CA VAL A 231 -0.22 -13.02 -10.46
C VAL A 231 -1.62 -13.48 -10.07
N HIS A 232 -1.91 -14.76 -10.25
CA HIS A 232 -3.25 -15.32 -10.09
C HIS A 232 -3.23 -16.83 -9.76
N LYS A 233 -4.37 -17.37 -9.32
CA LYS A 233 -4.63 -18.81 -9.14
C LYS A 233 -5.75 -19.28 -10.10
N GLY A 234 -5.75 -18.80 -11.33
CA GLY A 234 -6.80 -19.02 -12.33
C GLY A 234 -6.95 -20.48 -12.83
N ASN A 235 -5.95 -21.34 -12.62
CA ASN A 235 -6.08 -22.77 -12.89
C ASN A 235 -7.08 -23.47 -11.96
N ILE A 236 -7.35 -22.92 -10.77
CA ILE A 236 -8.30 -23.42 -9.79
C ILE A 236 -9.57 -22.56 -9.79
N MET A 237 -9.42 -21.23 -9.60
CA MET A 237 -10.52 -20.26 -9.56
C MET A 237 -10.73 -19.64 -10.95
N LYS A 238 -11.32 -20.42 -11.86
CA LYS A 238 -11.36 -20.11 -13.30
C LYS A 238 -12.12 -18.83 -13.65
N PHE A 239 -13.18 -18.50 -12.91
CA PHE A 239 -14.07 -17.38 -13.23
C PHE A 239 -13.79 -16.11 -12.40
N THR A 240 -12.97 -16.20 -11.38
CA THR A 240 -12.50 -15.07 -10.58
C THR A 240 -11.05 -14.77 -10.92
N GLU A 241 -10.10 -15.54 -10.43
CA GLU A 241 -8.66 -15.35 -10.70
C GLU A 241 -8.30 -15.56 -12.18
N GLY A 242 -8.95 -16.52 -12.86
CA GLY A 242 -8.81 -16.72 -14.30
C GLY A 242 -9.41 -15.56 -15.10
N GLY A 243 -10.57 -15.05 -14.66
CA GLY A 243 -11.15 -13.84 -15.21
C GLY A 243 -10.20 -12.63 -15.07
N PHE A 244 -9.62 -12.43 -13.89
CA PHE A 244 -8.61 -11.39 -13.65
C PHE A 244 -7.47 -11.47 -14.67
N ARG A 245 -6.89 -12.65 -14.90
CA ARG A 245 -5.85 -12.86 -15.92
C ARG A 245 -6.33 -12.48 -17.32
N ASP A 246 -7.50 -13.03 -17.73
CA ASP A 246 -7.98 -12.88 -19.10
C ASP A 246 -8.38 -11.44 -19.42
N TRP A 247 -9.02 -10.75 -18.48
CA TRP A 247 -9.35 -9.32 -18.62
C TRP A 247 -8.09 -8.43 -18.63
N SER A 248 -7.04 -8.81 -17.90
CA SER A 248 -5.75 -8.11 -17.92
C SER A 248 -5.10 -8.16 -19.30
N TYR A 249 -5.06 -9.33 -19.92
CA TYR A 249 -4.56 -9.47 -21.30
C TYR A 249 -5.44 -8.73 -22.32
N GLY A 250 -6.77 -8.84 -22.16
CA GLY A 250 -7.72 -8.10 -23.00
C GLY A 250 -7.54 -6.59 -22.95
N LEU A 251 -7.32 -6.04 -21.75
CA LEU A 251 -7.01 -4.63 -21.56
C LEU A 251 -5.68 -4.25 -22.23
N ALA A 252 -4.62 -5.03 -22.02
CA ALA A 252 -3.31 -4.76 -22.59
C ALA A 252 -3.35 -4.70 -24.12
N ALA A 253 -4.07 -5.64 -24.77
CA ALA A 253 -4.27 -5.63 -26.21
C ALA A 253 -5.09 -4.42 -26.67
N LYS A 254 -6.22 -4.15 -26.00
CA LYS A 254 -7.19 -3.13 -26.44
C LYS A 254 -6.69 -1.70 -26.24
N GLU A 255 -6.09 -1.39 -25.10
CA GLU A 255 -5.74 -0.02 -24.72
C GLU A 255 -4.26 0.33 -24.97
N PHE A 256 -3.37 -0.66 -24.94
CA PHE A 256 -1.93 -0.43 -25.08
C PHE A 256 -1.33 -1.04 -26.36
N GLY A 257 -2.16 -1.70 -27.18
CA GLY A 257 -1.71 -2.30 -28.43
C GLY A 257 -0.74 -3.46 -28.24
N ALA A 258 -0.84 -4.17 -27.10
CA ALA A 258 0.02 -5.31 -26.84
C ALA A 258 -0.31 -6.48 -27.79
N GLU A 259 0.72 -7.09 -28.36
CA GLU A 259 0.63 -8.21 -29.31
C GLU A 259 1.23 -9.47 -28.68
N LEU A 260 0.70 -10.63 -29.09
CA LEU A 260 1.19 -11.94 -28.64
C LEU A 260 2.66 -12.13 -29.06
N ILE A 261 3.45 -12.69 -28.15
CA ILE A 261 4.83 -13.11 -28.41
C ILE A 261 4.97 -14.61 -28.19
N ASP A 262 5.84 -15.25 -28.93
CA ASP A 262 6.21 -16.68 -28.82
C ASP A 262 5.01 -17.65 -28.80
N GLY A 263 3.93 -17.30 -29.52
CA GLY A 263 2.70 -18.08 -29.57
C GLY A 263 1.76 -17.89 -28.38
N GLY A 264 2.05 -16.96 -27.50
CA GLY A 264 1.21 -16.59 -26.36
C GLY A 264 1.40 -17.52 -25.11
N PRO A 265 0.73 -17.22 -23.99
CA PRO A 265 -0.23 -16.14 -23.77
C PRO A 265 0.41 -14.76 -23.54
N TRP A 266 1.72 -14.68 -23.37
CA TRP A 266 2.43 -13.43 -23.10
C TRP A 266 2.30 -12.46 -24.24
N MET A 267 2.25 -11.18 -23.90
CA MET A 267 2.12 -10.07 -24.84
C MET A 267 3.21 -9.04 -24.65
N GLN A 268 3.45 -8.23 -25.66
CA GLN A 268 4.46 -7.16 -25.63
C GLN A 268 3.98 -5.95 -26.41
N PHE A 269 4.38 -4.77 -25.97
CA PHE A 269 4.20 -3.51 -26.70
C PHE A 269 5.40 -2.59 -26.48
N LYS A 270 5.54 -1.56 -27.33
CA LYS A 270 6.57 -0.54 -27.19
C LYS A 270 6.14 0.53 -26.20
N ASN A 271 7.00 0.84 -25.22
CA ASN A 271 6.83 2.01 -24.38
C ASN A 271 6.76 3.28 -25.26
N PRO A 272 5.66 4.04 -25.25
CA PRO A 272 5.49 5.20 -26.13
C PRO A 272 6.47 6.35 -25.82
N ARG A 273 7.10 6.34 -24.63
CA ARG A 273 8.05 7.39 -24.21
C ARG A 273 9.50 7.05 -24.52
N THR A 274 9.89 5.80 -24.39
CA THR A 274 11.30 5.37 -24.49
C THR A 274 11.57 4.45 -25.66
N GLY A 275 10.54 3.82 -26.24
CA GLY A 275 10.67 2.83 -27.31
C GLY A 275 11.13 1.44 -26.82
N THR A 276 11.38 1.26 -25.51
CA THR A 276 11.72 -0.04 -24.93
C THR A 276 10.52 -0.99 -24.95
N ASN A 277 10.77 -2.29 -24.91
CA ASN A 277 9.69 -3.27 -24.83
C ASN A 277 9.17 -3.42 -23.41
N ILE A 278 7.84 -3.43 -23.24
CA ILE A 278 7.16 -3.81 -22.00
C ILE A 278 6.43 -5.13 -22.25
N THR A 279 6.78 -6.15 -21.45
CA THR A 279 6.16 -7.48 -21.53
C THR A 279 5.04 -7.61 -20.52
N ILE A 280 3.84 -7.97 -20.97
CA ILE A 280 2.73 -8.39 -20.12
C ILE A 280 2.77 -9.89 -20.05
N LYS A 281 2.93 -10.43 -18.84
CA LYS A 281 3.03 -11.87 -18.60
C LYS A 281 2.21 -12.27 -17.38
N ASP A 282 1.96 -13.55 -17.20
CA ASP A 282 1.27 -14.06 -16.02
C ASP A 282 2.11 -15.11 -15.28
N SER A 283 1.76 -15.32 -14.03
CA SER A 283 2.31 -16.39 -13.21
C SER A 283 1.25 -16.92 -12.23
N ILE A 284 1.18 -18.24 -12.12
CA ILE A 284 0.37 -18.87 -11.06
C ILE A 284 1.00 -18.55 -9.71
N ALA A 285 0.20 -18.17 -8.72
CA ALA A 285 0.64 -17.62 -7.44
C ALA A 285 1.66 -18.48 -6.70
N ASP A 286 1.45 -19.80 -6.65
CA ASP A 286 2.40 -20.71 -6.00
C ASP A 286 3.74 -20.80 -6.76
N ALA A 287 3.74 -20.77 -8.08
CA ALA A 287 4.96 -20.67 -8.88
C ALA A 287 5.67 -19.32 -8.66
N PHE A 288 4.90 -18.23 -8.62
CA PHE A 288 5.43 -16.89 -8.36
C PHE A 288 6.14 -16.81 -7.01
N LEU A 289 5.56 -17.37 -5.93
CA LEU A 289 6.17 -17.40 -4.60
C LEU A 289 7.52 -18.12 -4.58
N GLN A 290 7.73 -19.13 -5.43
CA GLN A 290 9.04 -19.77 -5.60
C GLN A 290 9.99 -18.87 -6.40
N GLN A 291 9.50 -18.30 -7.50
CA GLN A 291 10.31 -17.55 -8.45
C GLN A 291 10.87 -16.26 -7.88
N ILE A 292 10.15 -15.58 -7.00
CA ILE A 292 10.66 -14.37 -6.31
C ILE A 292 11.85 -14.67 -5.38
N LEU A 293 12.04 -15.94 -4.99
CA LEU A 293 13.22 -16.38 -4.23
C LEU A 293 14.37 -16.80 -5.15
N LEU A 294 14.05 -17.46 -6.27
CA LEU A 294 15.03 -18.09 -7.15
C LEU A 294 15.51 -17.18 -8.28
N ARG A 295 14.62 -16.30 -8.77
CA ARG A 295 14.83 -15.46 -9.96
C ARG A 295 14.17 -14.08 -9.82
N PRO A 296 14.41 -13.35 -8.72
CA PRO A 296 13.70 -12.08 -8.47
C PRO A 296 13.91 -11.03 -9.57
N ALA A 297 15.07 -11.02 -10.24
CA ALA A 297 15.37 -10.07 -11.31
C ALA A 297 14.47 -10.19 -12.56
N GLU A 298 13.71 -11.27 -12.71
CA GLU A 298 12.77 -11.44 -13.82
C GLU A 298 11.46 -10.65 -13.64
N TYR A 299 11.24 -10.05 -12.48
CA TYR A 299 10.00 -9.39 -12.09
C TYR A 299 10.23 -7.90 -11.81
N SER A 300 9.31 -7.05 -12.27
CA SER A 300 9.40 -5.61 -12.02
C SER A 300 8.10 -5.01 -11.48
N VAL A 301 7.03 -5.00 -12.27
CA VAL A 301 5.70 -4.58 -11.80
C VAL A 301 4.82 -5.82 -11.67
N ILE A 302 4.12 -5.92 -10.56
CA ILE A 302 3.24 -7.04 -10.23
C ILE A 302 1.82 -6.51 -10.09
N ALA A 303 0.86 -7.06 -10.82
CA ALA A 303 -0.56 -6.79 -10.63
C ALA A 303 -1.25 -8.06 -10.13
N THR A 304 -2.02 -7.95 -9.06
CA THR A 304 -2.66 -9.11 -8.44
C THR A 304 -3.90 -8.74 -7.62
N LEU A 305 -4.75 -9.72 -7.36
CA LEU A 305 -5.92 -9.57 -6.51
C LEU A 305 -5.56 -9.31 -5.05
N ASN A 306 -6.54 -8.89 -4.26
CA ASN A 306 -6.38 -8.35 -2.93
C ASN A 306 -5.65 -9.31 -1.98
N LEU A 307 -6.13 -10.54 -1.81
CA LEU A 307 -5.52 -11.53 -0.90
C LEU A 307 -4.10 -11.93 -1.35
N ASN A 308 -3.94 -12.24 -2.64
CA ASN A 308 -2.62 -12.59 -3.18
C ASN A 308 -1.62 -11.43 -2.96
N GLY A 309 -2.06 -10.19 -3.18
CA GLY A 309 -1.25 -8.99 -2.99
C GLY A 309 -0.83 -8.77 -1.54
N ASP A 310 -1.71 -9.11 -0.59
CA ASP A 310 -1.40 -9.07 0.84
C ASP A 310 -0.26 -10.03 1.18
N TYR A 311 -0.41 -11.29 0.83
CA TYR A 311 0.61 -12.31 1.10
C TYR A 311 1.94 -12.02 0.40
N VAL A 312 1.89 -11.66 -0.88
CA VAL A 312 3.09 -11.44 -1.70
C VAL A 312 3.87 -10.23 -1.22
N SER A 313 3.20 -9.13 -0.86
CA SER A 313 3.89 -7.92 -0.40
C SER A 313 4.65 -8.14 0.90
N ASP A 314 4.08 -8.87 1.86
CA ASP A 314 4.72 -9.17 3.12
C ASP A 314 5.87 -10.19 2.96
N ALA A 315 5.69 -11.19 2.09
CA ALA A 315 6.74 -12.14 1.76
C ALA A 315 7.95 -11.45 1.10
N LEU A 316 7.70 -10.51 0.18
CA LEU A 316 8.76 -9.73 -0.46
C LEU A 316 9.41 -8.72 0.50
N ALA A 317 8.62 -8.08 1.38
CA ALA A 317 9.17 -7.19 2.40
C ALA A 317 10.15 -7.93 3.32
N ALA A 318 9.82 -9.16 3.74
CA ALA A 318 10.71 -10.01 4.53
C ALA A 318 12.04 -10.31 3.81
N GLN A 319 12.02 -10.44 2.50
CA GLN A 319 13.21 -10.70 1.68
C GLN A 319 14.19 -9.53 1.63
N VAL A 320 13.72 -8.31 1.80
CA VAL A 320 14.54 -7.09 1.71
C VAL A 320 14.80 -6.43 3.07
N GLY A 321 14.41 -7.06 4.17
CA GLY A 321 14.73 -6.58 5.52
C GLY A 321 13.56 -6.46 6.48
N GLY A 322 12.33 -6.72 6.01
CA GLY A 322 11.13 -6.74 6.84
C GLY A 322 10.20 -5.54 6.63
N ILE A 323 9.03 -5.65 7.22
CA ILE A 323 7.95 -4.67 7.05
C ILE A 323 8.25 -3.30 7.69
N GLY A 324 9.23 -3.20 8.58
CA GLY A 324 9.66 -1.94 9.19
C GLY A 324 10.24 -0.91 8.21
N ILE A 325 10.58 -1.34 6.99
CA ILE A 325 11.04 -0.46 5.89
C ILE A 325 10.23 -0.67 4.61
N ALA A 326 9.04 -1.27 4.69
CA ALA A 326 8.16 -1.48 3.55
C ALA A 326 7.14 -0.33 3.47
N PRO A 327 7.20 0.53 2.43
CA PRO A 327 6.24 1.62 2.27
C PRO A 327 4.97 1.15 1.58
N GLY A 328 3.91 1.95 1.71
CA GLY A 328 2.64 1.72 1.02
C GLY A 328 1.88 3.00 0.69
N ALA A 329 1.05 2.89 -0.35
CA ALA A 329 0.06 3.90 -0.71
C ALA A 329 -1.23 3.23 -1.14
N ASN A 330 -2.34 3.89 -0.89
CA ASN A 330 -3.66 3.52 -1.39
C ASN A 330 -4.15 4.65 -2.30
N LEU A 331 -4.48 4.33 -3.55
CA LEU A 331 -4.73 5.30 -4.59
C LEU A 331 -6.10 5.08 -5.22
N SER A 332 -6.80 6.19 -5.48
CA SER A 332 -7.91 6.26 -6.44
C SER A 332 -7.44 6.98 -7.72
N ASP A 333 -8.36 7.48 -8.51
CA ASP A 333 -8.02 8.37 -9.62
C ASP A 333 -7.57 9.76 -9.15
N THR A 334 -8.07 10.22 -8.02
CA THR A 334 -7.83 11.57 -7.50
C THR A 334 -7.22 11.62 -6.10
N ILE A 335 -7.50 10.62 -5.26
CA ILE A 335 -7.09 10.60 -3.85
C ILE A 335 -5.89 9.67 -3.68
N ALA A 336 -4.89 10.12 -2.93
CA ALA A 336 -3.74 9.33 -2.54
C ALA A 336 -3.59 9.34 -1.01
N MET A 337 -3.62 8.17 -0.38
CA MET A 337 -3.39 7.99 1.05
C MET A 337 -2.19 7.08 1.26
N PHE A 338 -1.12 7.64 1.80
CA PHE A 338 0.12 6.92 2.09
C PHE A 338 0.06 6.30 3.49
N GLU A 339 0.68 5.14 3.71
CA GLU A 339 0.56 4.45 4.99
C GLU A 339 1.78 3.59 5.33
N ALA A 340 2.10 3.47 6.61
CA ALA A 340 2.92 2.38 7.11
C ALA A 340 2.20 1.04 6.85
N THR A 341 2.93 0.04 6.34
CA THR A 341 2.33 -1.24 5.94
C THR A 341 2.19 -2.26 7.08
N HIS A 342 2.87 -2.02 8.21
CA HIS A 342 2.79 -2.86 9.39
C HIS A 342 1.59 -2.51 10.30
N GLY A 343 1.25 -3.42 11.21
CA GLY A 343 0.19 -3.21 12.20
C GLY A 343 0.61 -2.33 13.38
N THR A 344 -0.31 -2.15 14.33
CA THR A 344 -0.18 -1.26 15.50
C THR A 344 0.82 -1.73 16.55
N ALA A 345 1.16 -3.01 16.56
CA ALA A 345 2.09 -3.63 17.51
C ALA A 345 1.96 -3.09 18.97
N PRO A 346 0.81 -3.20 19.63
CA PRO A 346 0.50 -2.51 20.89
C PRO A 346 1.48 -2.83 22.02
N LYS A 347 2.13 -3.98 21.95
CA LYS A 347 3.19 -4.41 22.88
C LYS A 347 4.36 -3.41 22.94
N TYR A 348 4.59 -2.67 21.86
CA TYR A 348 5.72 -1.73 21.71
C TYR A 348 5.30 -0.26 21.77
N ALA A 349 4.00 0.01 21.87
CA ALA A 349 3.47 1.38 21.91
C ALA A 349 4.07 2.21 23.07
N GLY A 350 4.46 3.45 22.77
CA GLY A 350 4.99 4.40 23.74
C GLY A 350 6.41 4.07 24.25
N LYS A 351 7.12 3.14 23.60
CA LYS A 351 8.47 2.72 24.03
C LYS A 351 9.61 3.34 23.24
N ASP A 352 9.32 4.16 22.26
CA ASP A 352 10.31 4.75 21.35
C ASP A 352 11.28 3.68 20.77
N TYR A 353 10.77 2.53 20.36
CA TYR A 353 11.59 1.34 20.10
C TYR A 353 11.53 0.84 18.67
N VAL A 354 10.38 1.00 18.00
CA VAL A 354 10.15 0.42 16.67
C VAL A 354 10.84 1.19 15.55
N ASN A 355 10.97 0.55 14.38
CA ASN A 355 11.54 1.18 13.19
C ASN A 355 10.51 2.11 12.53
N PRO A 356 10.79 3.44 12.36
CA PRO A 356 9.88 4.37 11.70
C PRO A 356 10.01 4.34 10.16
N GLY A 357 10.89 3.51 9.62
CA GLY A 357 11.29 3.52 8.21
C GLY A 357 10.14 3.28 7.24
N SER A 358 9.17 2.42 7.58
CA SER A 358 8.00 2.16 6.74
C SER A 358 7.18 3.43 6.49
N GLU A 359 6.88 4.20 7.54
CA GLU A 359 6.11 5.44 7.41
C GLU A 359 6.93 6.55 6.76
N ILE A 360 8.22 6.66 7.07
CA ILE A 360 9.13 7.62 6.42
C ILE A 360 9.25 7.36 4.92
N LEU A 361 9.37 6.11 4.50
CA LEU A 361 9.42 5.74 3.08
C LEU A 361 8.05 5.90 2.40
N SER A 362 6.95 5.73 3.12
CA SER A 362 5.61 6.06 2.61
C SER A 362 5.47 7.58 2.39
N ALA A 363 6.02 8.39 3.28
CA ALA A 363 6.10 9.84 3.08
C ALA A 363 7.04 10.23 1.93
N GLU A 364 8.11 9.48 1.70
CA GLU A 364 8.95 9.63 0.48
C GLU A 364 8.12 9.44 -0.78
N MET A 365 7.30 8.36 -0.84
CA MET A 365 6.38 8.15 -1.96
C MET A 365 5.37 9.29 -2.11
N MET A 366 4.86 9.84 -1.01
CA MET A 366 3.98 11.01 -1.00
C MET A 366 4.65 12.23 -1.62
N LEU A 367 5.88 12.54 -1.22
CA LEU A 367 6.65 13.66 -1.78
C LEU A 367 6.88 13.47 -3.28
N ARG A 368 7.20 12.28 -3.72
CA ARG A 368 7.37 11.94 -5.14
C ARG A 368 6.07 12.07 -5.92
N HIS A 369 4.95 11.62 -5.36
CA HIS A 369 3.61 11.80 -5.92
C HIS A 369 3.23 13.28 -6.09
N MET A 370 3.64 14.12 -5.16
CA MET A 370 3.48 15.58 -5.22
C MET A 370 4.46 16.28 -6.16
N GLY A 371 5.39 15.56 -6.80
CA GLY A 371 6.44 16.15 -7.62
C GLY A 371 7.59 16.79 -6.84
N TRP A 372 7.66 16.56 -5.53
CA TRP A 372 8.75 17.08 -4.68
C TRP A 372 9.93 16.10 -4.61
N THR A 373 10.45 15.76 -5.79
CA THR A 373 11.45 14.71 -5.98
C THR A 373 12.76 14.98 -5.26
N ALA A 374 13.21 16.23 -5.17
CA ALA A 374 14.46 16.56 -4.46
C ALA A 374 14.40 16.21 -2.97
N ALA A 375 13.27 16.45 -2.31
CA ALA A 375 13.08 16.05 -0.91
C ALA A 375 12.95 14.53 -0.77
N ALA A 376 12.26 13.87 -1.69
CA ALA A 376 12.15 12.42 -1.73
C ALA A 376 13.52 11.74 -1.90
N ASP A 377 14.34 12.22 -2.85
CA ASP A 377 15.68 11.70 -3.09
C ASP A 377 16.61 11.91 -1.87
N LEU A 378 16.43 13.02 -1.15
CA LEU A 378 17.17 13.30 0.07
C LEU A 378 16.83 12.29 1.18
N ILE A 379 15.54 11.90 1.34
CA ILE A 379 15.12 10.87 2.28
C ILE A 379 15.76 9.52 1.92
N ILE A 380 15.72 9.11 0.64
CA ILE A 380 16.35 7.85 0.19
C ILE A 380 17.86 7.86 0.45
N SER A 381 18.54 8.96 0.12
CA SER A 381 19.98 9.12 0.37
C SER A 381 20.31 9.03 1.85
N SER A 382 19.53 9.72 2.68
CA SER A 382 19.67 9.72 4.14
C SER A 382 19.44 8.31 4.73
N MET A 383 18.40 7.61 4.30
CA MET A 383 18.13 6.23 4.71
C MET A 383 19.33 5.32 4.42
N LYS A 384 19.87 5.38 3.19
CA LYS A 384 21.06 4.61 2.78
C LYS A 384 22.28 4.89 3.67
N LYS A 385 22.56 6.16 3.95
CA LYS A 385 23.70 6.58 4.81
C LYS A 385 23.48 6.15 6.26
N SER A 386 22.26 6.25 6.78
CA SER A 386 21.91 5.85 8.15
C SER A 386 22.11 4.35 8.35
N ILE A 387 21.62 3.52 7.42
CA ILE A 387 21.86 2.07 7.45
C ILE A 387 23.36 1.75 7.36
N ALA A 388 24.09 2.42 6.47
CA ALA A 388 25.53 2.22 6.29
C ALA A 388 26.34 2.63 7.55
N SER A 389 25.86 3.61 8.33
CA SER A 389 26.49 4.00 9.60
C SER A 389 26.31 2.97 10.71
N LYS A 390 25.46 1.96 10.50
CA LYS A 390 25.08 0.92 11.46
C LYS A 390 24.43 1.45 12.75
N LYS A 391 23.94 2.69 12.76
CA LYS A 391 23.09 3.25 13.82
C LYS A 391 21.64 3.01 13.42
N VAL A 392 21.06 1.90 13.86
CA VAL A 392 19.80 1.36 13.37
C VAL A 392 18.90 0.93 14.52
N THR A 393 17.61 0.75 14.27
CA THR A 393 16.63 0.25 15.23
C THR A 393 16.86 -1.23 15.55
N TYR A 394 16.19 -1.71 16.59
CA TYR A 394 16.39 -3.06 17.16
C TYR A 394 16.25 -4.20 16.16
N ASP A 395 15.35 -4.06 15.19
CA ASP A 395 15.04 -5.06 14.18
C ASP A 395 16.24 -5.36 13.28
N PHE A 396 17.02 -4.34 12.95
CA PHE A 396 18.27 -4.49 12.21
C PHE A 396 19.47 -4.75 13.14
N ALA A 397 19.56 -4.00 14.27
CA ALA A 397 20.70 -4.11 15.15
C ALA A 397 20.98 -5.52 15.66
N ARG A 398 19.92 -6.30 15.95
CA ARG A 398 20.05 -7.70 16.41
C ARG A 398 20.60 -8.65 15.35
N LEU A 399 20.65 -8.25 14.08
CA LEU A 399 21.05 -9.07 12.93
C LEU A 399 22.26 -8.50 12.19
N MET A 400 22.79 -7.33 12.61
CA MET A 400 23.92 -6.65 11.97
C MET A 400 25.13 -6.63 12.89
N ASP A 401 26.20 -7.27 12.51
CA ASP A 401 27.46 -7.25 13.27
C ASP A 401 28.00 -5.83 13.42
N GLY A 402 28.31 -5.44 14.66
CA GLY A 402 28.85 -4.12 15.01
C GLY A 402 27.85 -2.97 14.86
N ALA A 403 26.55 -3.25 14.85
CA ALA A 403 25.53 -2.21 14.87
C ALA A 403 25.36 -1.62 16.27
N THR A 404 25.05 -0.32 16.28
CA THR A 404 24.59 0.40 17.46
C THR A 404 23.08 0.55 17.38
N GLN A 405 22.38 -0.03 18.34
CA GLN A 405 20.94 0.13 18.42
C GLN A 405 20.59 1.55 18.86
N VAL A 406 19.67 2.18 18.13
CA VAL A 406 19.07 3.47 18.48
C VAL A 406 17.56 3.31 18.67
N SER A 407 16.95 4.28 19.34
CA SER A 407 15.49 4.33 19.48
C SER A 407 14.79 4.74 18.17
N CYS A 408 13.46 4.69 18.13
CA CYS A 408 12.67 5.18 17.00
C CYS A 408 12.99 6.64 16.69
N SER A 409 12.89 7.51 17.68
CA SER A 409 13.25 8.94 17.56
C SER A 409 14.74 9.16 17.26
N GLY A 410 15.61 8.33 17.85
CA GLY A 410 17.04 8.34 17.58
C GLY A 410 17.36 8.01 16.12
N PHE A 411 16.66 7.05 15.50
CA PHE A 411 16.85 6.73 14.09
C PHE A 411 16.41 7.88 13.17
N GLY A 412 15.28 8.53 13.49
CA GLY A 412 14.86 9.74 12.79
C GLY A 412 15.91 10.84 12.85
N GLN A 413 16.55 11.04 14.02
CA GLN A 413 17.64 12.03 14.16
C GLN A 413 18.88 11.63 13.35
N VAL A 414 19.27 10.34 13.36
CA VAL A 414 20.37 9.84 12.52
C VAL A 414 20.09 10.11 11.04
N MET A 415 18.85 9.93 10.58
CA MET A 415 18.46 10.27 9.21
C MET A 415 18.60 11.78 8.93
N ILE A 416 18.13 12.63 9.83
CA ILE A 416 18.24 14.09 9.68
C ILE A 416 19.71 14.52 9.62
N ASP A 417 20.59 13.95 10.42
CA ASP A 417 22.01 14.26 10.45
C ASP A 417 22.72 13.86 9.14
N HIS A 418 22.20 12.85 8.42
CA HIS A 418 22.75 12.36 7.16
C HIS A 418 22.15 13.00 5.89
N MET A 419 21.23 13.96 6.02
CA MET A 419 20.67 14.70 4.87
C MET A 419 21.64 15.70 4.20
#